data_ff0eafc50d878ce0cb90bb48ae3ccf3e
#
_entry.id   ff0eafc50d878ce0cb90bb48ae3ccf3e
#
_cell.length_a   1.000
_cell.length_b   1.000
_cell.length_c   1.000
_cell.angle_alpha   90.00
_cell.angle_beta   90.00
_cell.angle_gamma   90.00
#
_symmetry.space_group_name_H-M   'P 1'
#
loop_
_entity.id
_entity.type
_entity.pdbx_description
1 polymer ?
#
loop_
_entity_poly.entity_id
_entity_poly.type
_entity_poly.pdbx_seq_one_letter_code
_entity_poly.pdbx_strand_id
1 'polypeptide(L)'
;PSTVDRTDEFYDIKEFNKDVKLLVTVDEKSYKDGKMGDFHPMAWYHEYDGGRAFYTNWGHTNETFSEDLVLKHIWGGLQYVSSGPDQNYKKALRTELAPEDNRFTKTILDRSLDEPMELAVANSGKIFYAERKGKLKMYDPKKGKSKVIANLNVYTKQEYGLMGLNIDPNFDSNNFMYLYYSPPSGQPDTAQHLSRFVYDNVKDTLLMSTEKILLRVPVKRVECCHTGGSIAWDKVGNLYLSTGDDTNPFASNGYSPSDNRPGRSGWDARSTSSNTNDLRGKILRIKPTPEGGYTIPATNLYPEKIYHAKQEIYVMGNRNPYRISVDQHTGYLYWGEVGPDAGEASKKFGPRGHDEVNQAREAGYFGWPLFVADNRPYNQRDFKNDSTWAVFNPRAPINDSPHNTGFAHLPPAQKAFIYYPYVDSPEFGPVVGKG
;
A
#
# COMPACT_ATOMS: atom_id res chain seq x y z
N PRO A 1 -27.29 41.83 17.95
CA PRO A 1 -27.26 41.17 16.64
C PRO A 1 -27.99 42.05 15.64
N SER A 2 -27.39 42.28 14.47
CA SER A 2 -28.03 42.99 13.36
C SER A 2 -28.60 41.93 12.40
N THR A 3 -29.83 42.12 11.98
CA THR A 3 -30.49 41.30 10.95
C THR A 3 -30.26 41.93 9.60
N VAL A 4 -30.02 41.13 8.57
CA VAL A 4 -29.80 41.54 7.20
C VAL A 4 -30.68 40.69 6.30
N ASP A 5 -31.47 41.34 5.45
CA ASP A 5 -32.26 40.67 4.43
C ASP A 5 -31.43 40.54 3.15
N ARG A 6 -31.29 39.32 2.65
CA ARG A 6 -30.60 39.07 1.41
C ARG A 6 -31.04 37.74 0.78
N THR A 7 -30.82 37.63 -0.52
CA THR A 7 -31.02 36.38 -1.27
C THR A 7 -29.68 35.74 -1.58
N ASP A 8 -29.55 34.46 -1.22
CA ASP A 8 -28.36 33.66 -1.50
C ASP A 8 -28.75 32.17 -1.51
N GLU A 9 -27.83 31.25 -1.76
CA GLU A 9 -28.02 29.83 -1.62
C GLU A 9 -27.66 29.42 -0.17
N PHE A 10 -28.52 28.61 0.49
CA PHE A 10 -28.31 28.18 1.86
C PHE A 10 -28.04 26.70 1.92
N TYR A 11 -26.83 26.30 2.38
CA TYR A 11 -26.40 24.92 2.42
C TYR A 11 -26.78 24.26 3.75
N ASP A 12 -27.44 23.11 3.68
CA ASP A 12 -27.65 22.23 4.85
C ASP A 12 -26.32 21.61 5.30
N ILE A 13 -25.98 21.75 6.57
CA ILE A 13 -24.74 21.25 7.15
C ILE A 13 -25.04 20.00 7.99
N LYS A 14 -24.52 18.85 7.58
CA LYS A 14 -24.78 17.55 8.24
C LYS A 14 -24.08 17.41 9.59
N GLU A 15 -22.84 17.87 9.69
CA GLU A 15 -22.03 17.75 10.90
C GLU A 15 -21.37 19.10 11.17
N PHE A 16 -21.83 19.82 12.17
CA PHE A 16 -21.33 21.14 12.53
C PHE A 16 -20.39 21.03 13.73
N ASN A 17 -19.17 21.56 13.59
CA ASN A 17 -18.23 21.67 14.70
C ASN A 17 -18.71 22.77 15.66
N LYS A 18 -19.06 22.43 16.89
CA LYS A 18 -19.55 23.36 17.92
C LYS A 18 -18.45 24.22 18.54
N ASP A 19 -17.18 23.91 18.30
CA ASP A 19 -16.03 24.64 18.87
C ASP A 19 -15.65 25.89 18.04
N VAL A 20 -16.38 26.15 16.95
CA VAL A 20 -16.14 27.34 16.13
C VAL A 20 -16.87 28.57 16.67
N LYS A 21 -16.38 29.76 16.33
CA LYS A 21 -17.05 31.04 16.65
C LYS A 21 -17.97 31.44 15.51
N LEU A 22 -19.27 31.35 15.79
CA LEU A 22 -20.32 31.65 14.82
C LEU A 22 -20.41 33.15 14.55
N LEU A 23 -20.54 33.52 13.29
CA LEU A 23 -20.67 34.89 12.84
C LEU A 23 -22.09 35.18 12.29
N VAL A 24 -22.63 34.28 11.48
CA VAL A 24 -23.91 34.46 10.80
C VAL A 24 -24.72 33.18 10.88
N THR A 25 -26.02 33.33 11.15
CA THR A 25 -27.04 32.31 11.04
C THR A 25 -28.16 32.76 10.13
N VAL A 26 -28.85 31.82 9.50
CA VAL A 26 -30.09 32.08 8.76
C VAL A 26 -31.31 31.85 9.67
N ASP A 27 -32.31 32.69 9.52
CA ASP A 27 -33.64 32.42 10.07
C ASP A 27 -34.40 31.49 9.11
N GLU A 28 -34.52 30.23 9.44
CA GLU A 28 -35.21 29.23 8.63
C GLU A 28 -36.68 29.54 8.35
N LYS A 29 -37.27 30.43 9.12
CA LYS A 29 -38.64 30.88 8.90
C LYS A 29 -38.75 31.95 7.80
N SER A 30 -37.61 32.50 7.36
CA SER A 30 -37.55 33.52 6.32
C SER A 30 -37.65 32.97 4.88
N TYR A 31 -37.53 31.64 4.71
CA TYR A 31 -37.60 30.97 3.42
C TYR A 31 -38.32 29.63 3.48
N LYS A 32 -38.55 28.98 2.32
CA LYS A 32 -39.24 27.68 2.21
C LYS A 32 -38.23 26.54 2.19
N ASP A 33 -38.68 25.38 2.67
CA ASP A 33 -37.93 24.08 2.61
C ASP A 33 -36.64 24.00 3.44
N GLY A 34 -36.48 24.87 4.46
CA GLY A 34 -35.42 24.78 5.45
C GLY A 34 -35.45 23.46 6.23
N LYS A 35 -34.29 22.89 6.51
CA LYS A 35 -34.14 21.57 7.16
C LYS A 35 -33.28 21.59 8.42
N MET A 36 -32.67 22.75 8.73
CA MET A 36 -31.75 22.92 9.85
C MET A 36 -32.42 23.32 11.16
N GLY A 37 -33.72 23.71 11.12
CA GLY A 37 -34.49 24.12 12.28
C GLY A 37 -34.03 25.44 12.90
N ASP A 38 -33.95 25.51 14.25
CA ASP A 38 -33.62 26.76 14.93
C ASP A 38 -32.12 27.11 14.89
N PHE A 39 -31.28 26.28 14.28
CA PHE A 39 -29.84 26.50 14.20
C PHE A 39 -29.28 26.22 12.80
N HIS A 40 -29.12 27.28 12.03
CA HIS A 40 -28.58 27.19 10.66
C HIS A 40 -27.38 28.13 10.50
N PRO A 41 -26.14 27.60 10.75
CA PRO A 41 -24.92 28.40 10.63
C PRO A 41 -24.54 28.66 9.18
N MET A 42 -24.12 29.90 8.88
CA MET A 42 -23.78 30.38 7.53
C MET A 42 -22.33 30.85 7.42
N ALA A 43 -21.78 31.38 8.51
CA ALA A 43 -20.40 31.84 8.54
C ALA A 43 -19.82 31.66 9.95
N TRP A 44 -18.55 31.26 10.02
CA TRP A 44 -17.84 31.08 11.28
C TRP A 44 -16.33 31.22 11.09
N TYR A 45 -15.63 31.30 12.21
CA TYR A 45 -14.17 31.28 12.25
C TYR A 45 -13.65 30.49 13.46
N HIS A 46 -12.43 29.99 13.37
CA HIS A 46 -11.77 29.28 14.45
C HIS A 46 -10.26 29.18 14.22
N GLU A 47 -9.54 28.87 15.28
CA GLU A 47 -8.14 28.42 15.17
C GLU A 47 -8.14 26.94 14.85
N TYR A 48 -7.37 26.55 13.85
CA TYR A 48 -7.28 25.17 13.42
C TYR A 48 -5.85 24.85 12.97
N ASP A 49 -5.29 23.77 13.52
CA ASP A 49 -4.03 23.18 13.09
C ASP A 49 -2.84 24.17 13.05
N GLY A 50 -2.76 25.06 14.03
CA GLY A 50 -1.73 26.10 14.13
C GLY A 50 -1.98 27.32 13.25
N GLY A 51 -3.07 27.35 12.52
CA GLY A 51 -3.52 28.44 11.67
C GLY A 51 -4.87 29.01 12.10
N ARG A 52 -5.47 29.78 11.21
CA ARG A 52 -6.80 30.37 11.37
C ARG A 52 -7.64 30.06 10.16
N ALA A 53 -8.89 29.63 10.39
CA ALA A 53 -9.84 29.32 9.37
C ALA A 53 -11.04 30.29 9.47
N PHE A 54 -11.52 30.73 8.33
CA PHE A 54 -12.74 31.50 8.16
C PHE A 54 -13.57 30.84 7.07
N TYR A 55 -14.83 30.61 7.35
CA TYR A 55 -15.79 30.07 6.42
C TYR A 55 -16.96 31.04 6.25
N THR A 56 -17.43 31.18 5.01
CA THR A 56 -18.70 31.81 4.68
C THR A 56 -19.38 31.10 3.53
N ASN A 57 -20.69 30.96 3.59
CA ASN A 57 -21.50 30.38 2.54
C ASN A 57 -22.09 31.47 1.62
N TRP A 58 -21.79 32.75 1.87
CA TRP A 58 -22.20 33.82 1.00
C TRP A 58 -21.38 33.84 -0.30
N GLY A 59 -22.06 33.90 -1.47
CA GLY A 59 -21.34 34.03 -2.72
C GLY A 59 -21.85 33.18 -3.89
N HIS A 60 -23.13 32.81 -3.91
CA HIS A 60 -23.68 32.00 -5.00
C HIS A 60 -23.74 32.74 -6.34
N THR A 61 -24.10 34.05 -6.32
CA THR A 61 -24.25 34.85 -7.53
C THR A 61 -23.13 35.88 -7.70
N ASN A 62 -22.90 36.34 -8.94
CA ASN A 62 -21.92 37.40 -9.21
C ASN A 62 -22.27 38.70 -8.54
N GLU A 63 -23.55 39.02 -8.38
CA GLU A 63 -24.06 40.22 -7.73
C GLU A 63 -23.65 40.27 -6.26
N THR A 64 -23.62 39.14 -5.60
CA THR A 64 -23.18 39.00 -4.20
C THR A 64 -21.81 39.63 -3.98
N PHE A 65 -20.86 39.43 -4.90
CA PHE A 65 -19.51 40.00 -4.81
C PHE A 65 -19.45 41.51 -5.13
N SER A 66 -20.56 42.14 -5.41
CA SER A 66 -20.72 43.61 -5.56
C SER A 66 -21.38 44.26 -4.36
N GLU A 67 -21.85 43.49 -3.38
CA GLU A 67 -22.49 44.00 -2.18
C GLU A 67 -21.46 44.48 -1.14
N ASP A 68 -21.51 45.70 -0.72
CA ASP A 68 -20.63 46.31 0.28
C ASP A 68 -20.51 45.48 1.57
N LEU A 69 -21.64 44.93 2.00
CA LEU A 69 -21.69 44.11 3.22
C LEU A 69 -20.87 42.79 3.04
N VAL A 70 -21.04 42.11 1.92
CA VAL A 70 -20.35 40.86 1.61
C VAL A 70 -18.85 41.12 1.44
N LEU A 71 -18.48 42.18 0.73
CA LEU A 71 -17.09 42.57 0.56
C LEU A 71 -16.43 42.87 1.89
N LYS A 72 -17.11 43.59 2.81
CA LYS A 72 -16.60 43.84 4.18
C LYS A 72 -16.51 42.58 5.01
N HIS A 73 -17.45 41.64 4.88
CA HIS A 73 -17.45 40.35 5.55
C HIS A 73 -16.28 39.48 5.08
N ILE A 74 -16.08 39.36 3.77
CA ILE A 74 -14.93 38.62 3.19
C ILE A 74 -13.62 39.31 3.58
N TRP A 75 -13.53 40.62 3.52
CA TRP A 75 -12.35 41.38 3.91
C TRP A 75 -11.99 41.15 5.38
N GLY A 76 -12.98 41.16 6.28
CA GLY A 76 -12.81 40.83 7.68
C GLY A 76 -12.29 39.40 7.89
N GLY A 77 -12.79 38.43 7.12
CA GLY A 77 -12.29 37.06 7.12
C GLY A 77 -10.84 36.98 6.65
N LEU A 78 -10.48 37.67 5.55
CA LEU A 78 -9.10 37.73 5.06
C LEU A 78 -8.16 38.39 6.07
N GLN A 79 -8.58 39.47 6.71
CA GLN A 79 -7.82 40.10 7.79
C GLN A 79 -7.63 39.16 8.97
N TYR A 80 -8.65 38.40 9.37
CA TYR A 80 -8.55 37.42 10.46
C TYR A 80 -7.54 36.31 10.13
N VAL A 81 -7.59 35.71 8.94
CA VAL A 81 -6.68 34.61 8.58
C VAL A 81 -5.26 35.07 8.31
N SER A 82 -5.07 36.34 7.90
CA SER A 82 -3.75 36.90 7.58
C SER A 82 -3.10 37.67 8.74
N SER A 83 -3.87 38.13 9.73
CA SER A 83 -3.40 38.95 10.85
C SER A 83 -3.23 38.09 12.12
N GLY A 84 -2.21 38.37 12.90
CA GLY A 84 -1.98 37.72 14.20
C GLY A 84 -0.50 37.49 14.47
N PRO A 85 -0.15 37.09 15.70
CA PRO A 85 1.21 36.65 15.98
C PRO A 85 1.60 35.51 15.06
N ASP A 86 2.90 35.35 14.78
CA ASP A 86 3.43 34.34 13.90
C ASP A 86 2.73 32.99 14.10
N GLN A 87 2.11 32.50 13.05
CA GLN A 87 1.37 31.25 13.06
C GLN A 87 2.33 30.11 13.40
N ASN A 88 2.04 29.37 14.46
CA ASN A 88 2.91 28.29 14.89
C ASN A 88 2.54 26.96 14.24
N TYR A 89 2.88 26.80 12.98
CA TYR A 89 2.65 25.57 12.22
C TYR A 89 3.49 24.37 12.66
N LYS A 90 4.38 24.52 13.67
CA LYS A 90 5.15 23.38 14.21
C LYS A 90 4.27 22.33 14.89
N LYS A 91 3.06 22.72 15.30
CA LYS A 91 2.06 21.82 15.89
C LYS A 91 0.97 21.39 14.89
N ALA A 92 1.02 21.94 13.68
CA ALA A 92 0.07 21.57 12.65
C ALA A 92 0.20 20.08 12.32
N LEU A 93 -0.92 19.38 12.28
CA LEU A 93 -1.00 18.09 11.61
C LEU A 93 -0.67 18.37 10.15
N ARG A 94 0.53 18.01 9.73
CA ARG A 94 0.95 18.17 8.34
C ARG A 94 0.14 17.21 7.48
N THR A 95 -1.00 17.65 7.01
CA THR A 95 -1.49 17.21 5.72
C THR A 95 -0.50 17.78 4.72
N GLU A 96 0.52 17.02 4.37
CA GLU A 96 1.40 17.38 3.27
C GLU A 96 0.57 17.30 1.99
N LEU A 97 -0.06 18.41 1.63
CA LEU A 97 -0.48 18.61 0.24
C LEU A 97 0.79 18.42 -0.59
N ALA A 98 0.73 17.52 -1.56
CA ALA A 98 1.84 17.34 -2.49
C ALA A 98 2.21 18.72 -3.04
N PRO A 99 3.46 19.21 -2.85
CA PRO A 99 3.84 20.50 -3.35
C PRO A 99 3.69 20.54 -4.86
N GLU A 100 3.37 21.71 -5.41
CA GLU A 100 3.25 21.90 -6.84
C GLU A 100 4.52 21.47 -7.59
N ASP A 101 4.39 20.87 -8.76
CA ASP A 101 5.51 20.30 -9.54
C ASP A 101 6.65 21.30 -9.81
N ASN A 102 6.33 22.59 -9.94
CA ASN A 102 7.30 23.67 -10.15
C ASN A 102 8.21 23.94 -8.93
N ARG A 103 7.89 23.36 -7.76
CA ARG A 103 8.69 23.45 -6.54
C ARG A 103 9.75 22.36 -6.44
N PHE A 104 9.83 21.45 -7.40
CA PHE A 104 10.82 20.38 -7.46
C PHE A 104 11.82 20.60 -8.60
N THR A 105 13.06 20.22 -8.33
CA THR A 105 14.09 20.10 -9.37
C THR A 105 14.35 18.62 -9.63
N LYS A 106 14.15 18.16 -10.87
CA LYS A 106 14.45 16.80 -11.28
C LYS A 106 15.94 16.67 -11.62
N THR A 107 16.66 15.83 -10.88
CA THR A 107 18.05 15.49 -11.15
C THR A 107 18.16 14.02 -11.57
N ILE A 108 18.77 13.77 -12.73
CA ILE A 108 19.01 12.41 -13.23
C ILE A 108 20.37 11.95 -12.73
N LEU A 109 20.40 10.88 -11.92
CA LEU A 109 21.61 10.34 -11.29
C LEU A 109 22.27 9.26 -12.14
N ASP A 110 21.51 8.40 -12.81
CA ASP A 110 21.99 7.37 -13.72
C ASP A 110 21.04 7.25 -14.93
N ARG A 111 21.61 7.16 -16.14
CA ARG A 111 20.87 6.97 -17.40
C ARG A 111 21.04 5.57 -17.98
N SER A 112 21.89 4.74 -17.36
CA SER A 112 22.29 3.42 -17.85
C SER A 112 21.71 2.30 -17.01
N LEU A 113 20.37 2.31 -16.82
CA LEU A 113 19.65 1.29 -16.04
C LEU A 113 19.10 0.20 -16.96
N ASP A 114 19.15 -1.04 -16.48
CA ASP A 114 18.56 -2.21 -17.13
C ASP A 114 17.59 -2.89 -16.15
N GLU A 115 16.30 -2.63 -16.33
CA GLU A 115 15.21 -3.15 -15.47
C GLU A 115 15.44 -2.85 -13.97
N PRO A 116 15.48 -1.56 -13.56
CA PRO A 116 15.68 -1.20 -12.15
C PRO A 116 14.48 -1.65 -11.29
N MET A 117 14.76 -2.25 -10.13
CA MET A 117 13.75 -2.86 -9.29
C MET A 117 13.52 -2.11 -7.98
N GLU A 118 14.57 -1.86 -7.21
CA GLU A 118 14.47 -1.31 -5.86
C GLU A 118 15.67 -0.43 -5.56
N LEU A 119 15.51 0.53 -4.65
CA LEU A 119 16.60 1.38 -4.17
C LEU A 119 16.56 1.56 -2.65
N ALA A 120 17.73 1.84 -2.07
CA ALA A 120 17.88 2.22 -0.67
C ALA A 120 18.87 3.38 -0.54
N VAL A 121 18.56 4.33 0.34
CA VAL A 121 19.39 5.51 0.58
C VAL A 121 20.03 5.42 1.95
N ALA A 122 21.35 5.47 2.01
CA ALA A 122 22.10 5.51 3.27
C ALA A 122 22.19 6.94 3.82
N ASN A 123 22.41 7.08 5.14
CA ASN A 123 22.61 8.39 5.79
C ASN A 123 23.78 9.19 5.20
N SER A 124 24.77 8.49 4.63
CA SER A 124 25.89 9.12 3.90
C SER A 124 25.48 9.80 2.58
N GLY A 125 24.24 9.61 2.13
CA GLY A 125 23.71 10.03 0.84
C GLY A 125 24.03 9.07 -0.29
N LYS A 126 24.76 7.97 -0.07
CA LYS A 126 24.95 6.92 -1.07
C LYS A 126 23.61 6.27 -1.38
N ILE A 127 23.31 6.04 -2.66
CA ILE A 127 22.09 5.40 -3.12
C ILE A 127 22.45 4.05 -3.73
N PHE A 128 21.94 2.98 -3.10
CA PHE A 128 22.07 1.62 -3.61
C PHE A 128 20.84 1.27 -4.45
N TYR A 129 21.01 0.58 -5.57
CA TYR A 129 19.88 0.18 -6.40
C TYR A 129 20.17 -1.11 -7.15
N ALA A 130 19.12 -1.91 -7.30
CA ALA A 130 19.15 -3.24 -7.88
C ALA A 130 18.58 -3.22 -9.29
N GLU A 131 19.20 -3.94 -10.21
CA GLU A 131 18.69 -4.28 -11.53
C GLU A 131 18.24 -5.76 -11.53
N ARG A 132 17.08 -6.06 -12.12
CA ARG A 132 16.44 -7.39 -12.07
C ARG A 132 17.39 -8.54 -12.45
N LYS A 133 18.25 -8.31 -13.43
CA LYS A 133 19.21 -9.31 -13.93
C LYS A 133 20.43 -9.54 -13.02
N GLY A 134 20.37 -9.05 -11.78
CA GLY A 134 21.34 -9.35 -10.72
C GLY A 134 22.44 -8.30 -10.53
N LYS A 135 22.44 -7.21 -11.29
CA LYS A 135 23.41 -6.14 -11.10
C LYS A 135 23.00 -5.26 -9.93
N LEU A 136 23.92 -5.05 -8.99
CA LEU A 136 23.76 -4.14 -7.87
C LEU A 136 24.68 -2.94 -8.07
N LYS A 137 24.12 -1.75 -8.04
CA LYS A 137 24.85 -0.49 -8.26
C LYS A 137 24.77 0.42 -7.02
N MET A 138 25.71 1.35 -6.94
CA MET A 138 25.71 2.42 -5.94
C MET A 138 26.07 3.73 -6.62
N TYR A 139 25.25 4.77 -6.39
CA TYR A 139 25.56 6.15 -6.71
C TYR A 139 26.24 6.82 -5.52
N ASP A 140 27.39 7.43 -5.74
CA ASP A 140 28.13 8.22 -4.75
C ASP A 140 27.90 9.71 -5.01
N PRO A 141 27.17 10.44 -4.15
CA PRO A 141 26.89 11.86 -4.36
C PRO A 141 28.14 12.74 -4.30
N LYS A 142 29.18 12.30 -3.57
CA LYS A 142 30.45 13.02 -3.50
C LYS A 142 31.26 12.93 -4.79
N LYS A 143 31.11 11.82 -5.52
CA LYS A 143 31.78 11.58 -6.79
C LYS A 143 30.90 11.93 -8.00
N GLY A 144 29.61 12.13 -7.80
CA GLY A 144 28.62 12.40 -8.84
C GLY A 144 28.48 11.29 -9.88
N LYS A 145 28.71 10.01 -9.49
CA LYS A 145 28.69 8.88 -10.43
C LYS A 145 28.28 7.58 -9.80
N SER A 146 27.75 6.69 -10.63
CA SER A 146 27.37 5.33 -10.28
C SER A 146 28.51 4.33 -10.51
N LYS A 147 28.48 3.24 -9.73
CA LYS A 147 29.41 2.13 -9.79
C LYS A 147 28.68 0.82 -9.58
N VAL A 148 29.03 -0.24 -10.32
CA VAL A 148 28.61 -1.61 -10.00
C VAL A 148 29.38 -2.09 -8.77
N ILE A 149 28.65 -2.57 -7.74
CA ILE A 149 29.23 -3.04 -6.48
C ILE A 149 29.12 -4.55 -6.33
N ALA A 150 28.24 -5.21 -7.10
CA ALA A 150 28.14 -6.67 -7.21
C ALA A 150 27.38 -7.07 -8.48
N ASN A 151 27.62 -8.32 -8.91
CA ASN A 151 26.82 -9.01 -9.90
C ASN A 151 26.39 -10.36 -9.29
N LEU A 152 25.11 -10.48 -8.94
CA LEU A 152 24.54 -11.72 -8.47
C LEU A 152 24.18 -12.60 -9.66
N ASN A 153 24.51 -13.89 -9.57
CA ASN A 153 24.01 -14.86 -10.52
C ASN A 153 22.57 -15.22 -10.14
N VAL A 154 21.59 -14.83 -10.98
CA VAL A 154 20.18 -14.99 -10.72
C VAL A 154 19.43 -15.65 -11.88
N TYR A 155 18.36 -16.36 -11.54
CA TYR A 155 17.40 -16.85 -12.51
C TYR A 155 16.50 -15.70 -12.97
N THR A 156 16.43 -15.44 -14.28
CA THR A 156 15.81 -14.23 -14.85
C THR A 156 14.63 -14.49 -15.78
N LYS A 157 14.18 -15.74 -15.90
CA LYS A 157 12.97 -16.01 -16.70
C LYS A 157 11.74 -15.47 -16.00
N GLN A 158 10.74 -15.10 -16.82
CA GLN A 158 9.48 -14.53 -16.32
C GLN A 158 9.75 -13.27 -15.47
N GLU A 159 9.16 -13.17 -14.26
CA GLU A 159 9.35 -12.05 -13.35
C GLU A 159 10.50 -12.25 -12.34
N TYR A 160 11.20 -13.39 -12.38
CA TYR A 160 12.26 -13.68 -11.42
C TYR A 160 13.52 -12.85 -11.66
N GLY A 161 14.32 -12.71 -10.63
CA GLY A 161 15.58 -11.96 -10.66
C GLY A 161 16.03 -11.50 -9.30
N LEU A 162 16.75 -10.39 -9.26
CA LEU A 162 17.04 -9.61 -8.06
C LEU A 162 15.89 -8.60 -7.88
N MET A 163 14.98 -8.89 -6.96
CA MET A 163 13.70 -8.21 -6.83
C MET A 163 13.67 -7.17 -5.71
N GLY A 164 14.39 -7.40 -4.63
CA GLY A 164 14.38 -6.56 -3.44
C GLY A 164 15.76 -6.18 -2.95
N LEU A 165 15.83 -4.98 -2.40
CA LEU A 165 17.01 -4.41 -1.78
C LEU A 165 16.58 -3.54 -0.61
N ASN A 166 17.22 -3.69 0.54
CA ASN A 166 17.22 -2.66 1.56
C ASN A 166 18.51 -2.74 2.39
N ILE A 167 18.84 -1.69 3.10
CA ILE A 167 19.96 -1.65 4.05
C ILE A 167 19.42 -1.75 5.48
N ASP A 168 20.28 -2.24 6.38
CA ASP A 168 19.94 -2.33 7.80
C ASP A 168 19.66 -0.95 8.40
N PRO A 169 18.71 -0.77 9.33
CA PRO A 169 18.54 0.49 10.04
C PRO A 169 19.81 1.02 10.73
N ASN A 170 20.74 0.12 11.09
CA ASN A 170 22.04 0.42 11.66
C ASN A 170 23.19 0.29 10.65
N PHE A 171 22.91 0.51 9.37
CA PHE A 171 23.86 0.30 8.26
C PHE A 171 25.21 1.01 8.46
N ASP A 172 25.20 2.21 9.01
CA ASP A 172 26.43 2.98 9.25
C ASP A 172 27.40 2.28 10.23
N SER A 173 26.90 1.39 11.08
CA SER A 173 27.70 0.63 12.05
C SER A 173 27.98 -0.81 11.63
N ASN A 174 27.00 -1.49 11.00
CA ASN A 174 27.09 -2.91 10.72
C ASN A 174 27.31 -3.24 9.23
N ASN A 175 27.05 -2.28 8.34
CA ASN A 175 27.16 -2.43 6.89
C ASN A 175 26.32 -3.57 6.30
N PHE A 176 25.22 -3.97 6.95
CA PHE A 176 24.37 -5.04 6.47
C PHE A 176 23.45 -4.58 5.36
N MET A 177 23.38 -5.38 4.30
CA MET A 177 22.50 -5.17 3.15
C MET A 177 21.66 -6.43 2.95
N TYR A 178 20.37 -6.26 2.70
CA TYR A 178 19.42 -7.34 2.50
C TYR A 178 18.96 -7.36 1.05
N LEU A 179 19.03 -8.53 0.44
CA LEU A 179 18.63 -8.76 -0.95
C LEU A 179 17.60 -9.87 -1.00
N TYR A 180 16.56 -9.68 -1.81
CA TYR A 180 15.61 -10.73 -2.17
C TYR A 180 15.78 -11.09 -3.62
N TYR A 181 16.13 -12.32 -3.91
CA TYR A 181 16.50 -12.73 -5.26
C TYR A 181 16.22 -14.21 -5.52
N SER A 182 16.21 -14.59 -6.78
CA SER A 182 16.02 -15.95 -7.25
C SER A 182 17.40 -16.55 -7.58
N PRO A 183 17.90 -17.56 -6.84
CA PRO A 183 19.11 -18.29 -7.23
C PRO A 183 18.97 -18.88 -8.63
N PRO A 184 20.10 -19.18 -9.35
CA PRO A 184 20.04 -19.74 -10.69
C PRO A 184 19.34 -21.10 -10.73
N SER A 185 18.82 -21.47 -11.91
CA SER A 185 18.23 -22.79 -12.14
C SER A 185 19.27 -23.91 -11.88
N GLY A 186 18.81 -25.03 -11.34
CA GLY A 186 19.68 -26.17 -11.01
C GLY A 186 20.15 -26.20 -9.56
N GLN A 187 19.83 -25.20 -8.75
CA GLN A 187 19.97 -25.31 -7.30
C GLN A 187 18.97 -26.33 -6.74
N PRO A 188 19.32 -27.04 -5.62
CA PRO A 188 18.48 -28.11 -5.11
C PRO A 188 17.08 -27.67 -4.67
N ASP A 189 16.90 -26.39 -4.35
CA ASP A 189 15.61 -25.79 -3.97
C ASP A 189 15.25 -24.68 -4.94
N THR A 190 14.17 -24.82 -5.66
CA THR A 190 13.57 -23.74 -6.46
C THR A 190 12.87 -22.77 -5.52
N ALA A 191 13.64 -21.86 -4.95
CA ALA A 191 13.16 -20.88 -3.98
C ALA A 191 13.69 -19.48 -4.34
N GLN A 192 13.00 -18.46 -3.84
CA GLN A 192 13.55 -17.12 -3.71
C GLN A 192 14.20 -16.99 -2.33
N HIS A 193 15.32 -16.32 -2.25
CA HIS A 193 16.07 -16.15 -1.02
C HIS A 193 16.02 -14.71 -0.53
N LEU A 194 15.67 -14.51 0.74
CA LEU A 194 16.03 -13.31 1.48
C LEU A 194 17.37 -13.55 2.15
N SER A 195 18.40 -12.85 1.68
CA SER A 195 19.76 -13.00 2.19
C SER A 195 20.31 -11.68 2.71
N ARG A 196 21.12 -11.76 3.77
CA ARG A 196 21.91 -10.65 4.29
C ARG A 196 23.36 -10.79 3.83
N PHE A 197 23.95 -9.68 3.41
CA PHE A 197 25.35 -9.54 3.04
C PHE A 197 26.02 -8.41 3.81
N VAL A 198 27.36 -8.37 3.79
CA VAL A 198 28.14 -7.24 4.30
C VAL A 198 28.64 -6.39 3.13
N TYR A 199 28.45 -5.08 3.23
CA TYR A 199 29.02 -4.10 2.30
C TYR A 199 30.37 -3.60 2.80
N ASP A 200 31.41 -3.66 1.97
CA ASP A 200 32.74 -3.10 2.25
C ASP A 200 32.74 -1.60 1.88
N ASN A 201 32.64 -0.74 2.88
CA ASN A 201 32.63 0.72 2.72
C ASN A 201 33.95 1.28 2.17
N VAL A 202 35.06 0.58 2.30
CA VAL A 202 36.39 1.03 1.84
C VAL A 202 36.56 0.75 0.35
N LYS A 203 36.18 -0.45 -0.07
CA LYS A 203 36.29 -0.90 -1.46
C LYS A 203 35.07 -0.54 -2.29
N ASP A 204 33.99 -0.10 -1.68
CA ASP A 204 32.68 0.11 -2.29
C ASP A 204 32.24 -1.17 -3.05
N THR A 205 32.12 -2.29 -2.37
CA THR A 205 31.74 -3.57 -2.96
C THR A 205 30.91 -4.41 -1.96
N LEU A 206 30.02 -5.24 -2.48
CA LEU A 206 29.30 -6.21 -1.66
C LEU A 206 30.17 -7.48 -1.49
N LEU A 207 30.37 -7.93 -0.27
CA LEU A 207 31.15 -9.12 0.03
C LEU A 207 30.27 -10.37 -0.13
N MET A 208 30.26 -10.96 -1.32
CA MET A 208 29.40 -12.12 -1.66
C MET A 208 29.62 -13.33 -0.74
N SER A 209 30.86 -13.56 -0.24
CA SER A 209 31.17 -14.64 0.69
C SER A 209 30.56 -14.51 2.08
N THR A 210 29.96 -13.34 2.39
CA THR A 210 29.33 -13.07 3.68
C THR A 210 27.84 -13.41 3.71
N GLU A 211 27.33 -14.00 2.65
CA GLU A 211 25.91 -14.34 2.55
C GLU A 211 25.40 -15.15 3.73
N LYS A 212 24.28 -14.68 4.28
CA LYS A 212 23.46 -15.41 5.28
C LYS A 212 22.03 -15.46 4.76
N ILE A 213 21.58 -16.62 4.35
CA ILE A 213 20.20 -16.84 3.91
C ILE A 213 19.30 -16.84 5.14
N LEU A 214 18.38 -15.90 5.23
CA LEU A 214 17.42 -15.78 6.33
C LEU A 214 16.13 -16.54 6.02
N LEU A 215 15.57 -16.36 4.83
CA LEU A 215 14.35 -17.03 4.40
C LEU A 215 14.53 -17.66 3.03
N ARG A 216 13.88 -18.80 2.85
CA ARG A 216 13.68 -19.46 1.56
C ARG A 216 12.17 -19.53 1.30
N VAL A 217 11.71 -18.86 0.25
CA VAL A 217 10.32 -18.86 -0.20
C VAL A 217 10.23 -19.84 -1.39
N PRO A 218 9.68 -21.03 -1.23
CA PRO A 218 9.57 -22.00 -2.32
C PRO A 218 8.74 -21.44 -3.48
N VAL A 219 9.21 -21.63 -4.71
CA VAL A 219 8.51 -21.22 -5.93
C VAL A 219 8.57 -22.34 -6.96
N LYS A 220 7.57 -22.41 -7.84
CA LYS A 220 7.48 -23.51 -8.79
C LYS A 220 8.30 -23.30 -10.06
N ARG A 221 8.48 -22.05 -10.49
CA ARG A 221 9.17 -21.67 -11.74
C ARG A 221 8.63 -22.32 -13.02
N VAL A 222 7.50 -22.97 -12.93
CA VAL A 222 6.83 -23.62 -14.06
C VAL A 222 5.83 -22.65 -14.69
N GLU A 223 5.15 -21.91 -13.83
CA GLU A 223 4.16 -20.91 -14.19
C GLU A 223 4.70 -19.50 -13.96
N CYS A 224 4.21 -18.52 -14.71
CA CYS A 224 4.30 -17.11 -14.38
C CYS A 224 3.22 -16.84 -13.32
N CYS A 225 3.23 -15.93 -12.47
CA CYS A 225 4.00 -14.71 -12.27
C CYS A 225 3.94 -14.38 -10.77
N HIS A 226 3.98 -13.09 -10.42
CA HIS A 226 3.78 -12.58 -9.08
C HIS A 226 4.90 -12.97 -8.11
N THR A 227 6.00 -12.25 -8.19
CA THR A 227 7.19 -12.53 -7.37
C THR A 227 7.27 -11.67 -6.10
N GLY A 228 6.61 -10.50 -6.07
CA GLY A 228 6.77 -9.53 -4.98
C GLY A 228 8.22 -9.04 -4.84
N GLY A 229 8.72 -8.94 -3.62
CA GLY A 229 10.15 -8.79 -3.30
C GLY A 229 10.54 -7.49 -2.60
N SER A 230 9.64 -6.57 -2.36
CA SER A 230 9.96 -5.33 -1.65
C SER A 230 10.27 -5.58 -0.17
N ILE A 231 11.26 -4.84 0.36
CA ILE A 231 11.75 -4.96 1.74
C ILE A 231 11.56 -3.63 2.46
N ALA A 232 10.95 -3.65 3.64
CA ALA A 232 10.80 -2.47 4.49
C ALA A 232 11.18 -2.78 5.94
N TRP A 233 11.42 -1.72 6.73
CA TRP A 233 11.73 -1.81 8.14
C TRP A 233 10.75 -1.00 8.97
N ASP A 234 10.43 -1.47 10.17
CA ASP A 234 9.85 -0.64 11.19
C ASP A 234 10.92 -0.04 12.14
N LYS A 235 10.49 0.90 12.98
CA LYS A 235 11.38 1.60 13.92
C LYS A 235 12.00 0.73 15.01
N VAL A 236 11.49 -0.49 15.22
CA VAL A 236 11.99 -1.41 16.23
C VAL A 236 12.87 -2.52 15.63
N GLY A 237 13.15 -2.43 14.32
CA GLY A 237 14.07 -3.31 13.60
C GLY A 237 13.45 -4.63 13.15
N ASN A 238 12.12 -4.69 12.94
CA ASN A 238 11.52 -5.79 12.21
C ASN A 238 11.63 -5.53 10.71
N LEU A 239 12.02 -6.57 9.97
CA LEU A 239 12.06 -6.59 8.52
C LEU A 239 10.75 -7.15 7.97
N TYR A 240 10.17 -6.44 7.02
CA TYR A 240 9.01 -6.87 6.24
C TYR A 240 9.47 -7.24 4.84
N LEU A 241 8.98 -8.37 4.34
CA LEU A 241 9.25 -8.87 2.98
C LEU A 241 7.92 -9.18 2.29
N SER A 242 7.65 -8.58 1.15
CA SER A 242 6.51 -8.96 0.32
C SER A 242 6.84 -10.16 -0.58
N THR A 243 5.87 -11.06 -0.74
CA THR A 243 5.95 -12.22 -1.64
C THR A 243 4.67 -12.34 -2.45
N GLY A 244 4.80 -12.54 -3.75
CA GLY A 244 3.65 -12.80 -4.62
C GLY A 244 3.12 -14.23 -4.48
N ASP A 245 1.96 -14.50 -5.08
CA ASP A 245 1.26 -15.77 -4.93
C ASP A 245 1.82 -16.91 -5.79
N ASP A 246 2.76 -16.62 -6.71
CA ASP A 246 3.37 -17.62 -7.62
C ASP A 246 2.31 -18.46 -8.37
N THR A 247 1.22 -17.82 -8.80
CA THR A 247 0.07 -18.47 -9.43
C THR A 247 -0.12 -17.95 -10.85
N ASN A 248 -0.38 -18.86 -11.81
CA ASN A 248 -0.64 -18.49 -13.20
C ASN A 248 -1.96 -17.70 -13.31
N PRO A 249 -1.95 -16.45 -13.78
CA PRO A 249 -3.15 -15.61 -13.88
C PRO A 249 -3.94 -15.84 -15.18
N PHE A 250 -3.37 -16.49 -16.21
CA PHE A 250 -3.95 -16.49 -17.55
C PHE A 250 -5.07 -17.51 -17.74
N ALA A 251 -5.15 -18.55 -16.91
CA ALA A 251 -6.17 -19.59 -17.03
C ALA A 251 -7.48 -19.28 -16.29
N SER A 252 -7.60 -18.12 -15.65
CA SER A 252 -8.77 -17.69 -14.88
C SER A 252 -9.62 -16.63 -15.58
N ASN A 253 -9.37 -16.34 -16.86
CA ASN A 253 -10.02 -15.26 -17.62
C ASN A 253 -9.89 -13.87 -16.92
N GLY A 254 -8.78 -13.63 -16.22
CA GLY A 254 -8.55 -12.41 -15.47
C GLY A 254 -9.25 -12.34 -14.10
N TYR A 255 -10.01 -13.35 -13.69
CA TYR A 255 -10.64 -13.46 -12.38
C TYR A 255 -9.74 -14.21 -11.37
N SER A 256 -10.31 -14.56 -10.22
CA SER A 256 -9.62 -15.35 -9.20
C SER A 256 -9.19 -16.73 -9.73
N PRO A 257 -7.88 -17.08 -9.70
CA PRO A 257 -7.41 -18.41 -10.02
C PRO A 257 -7.70 -19.34 -8.83
N SER A 258 -8.64 -20.26 -9.02
CA SER A 258 -9.11 -21.19 -7.97
C SER A 258 -9.34 -22.59 -8.51
N ASP A 259 -8.45 -23.07 -9.42
CA ASP A 259 -8.57 -24.37 -10.08
C ASP A 259 -8.24 -25.50 -9.10
N ASN A 260 -9.28 -26.13 -8.59
CA ASN A 260 -9.21 -27.21 -7.58
C ASN A 260 -8.91 -28.62 -8.15
N ARG A 261 -8.68 -28.75 -9.45
CA ARG A 261 -8.41 -30.06 -10.08
C ARG A 261 -7.03 -30.61 -9.68
N PRO A 262 -6.87 -31.93 -9.58
CA PRO A 262 -5.57 -32.56 -9.30
C PRO A 262 -4.47 -32.08 -10.28
N GLY A 263 -3.28 -31.78 -9.75
CA GLY A 263 -2.15 -31.30 -10.54
C GLY A 263 -2.23 -29.82 -10.95
N ARG A 264 -3.26 -29.08 -10.55
CA ARG A 264 -3.50 -27.68 -10.93
C ARG A 264 -3.17 -26.67 -9.81
N SER A 265 -2.37 -27.03 -8.82
CA SER A 265 -2.01 -26.13 -7.71
C SER A 265 -1.32 -24.84 -8.16
N GLY A 266 -0.69 -24.80 -9.34
CA GLY A 266 -0.11 -23.58 -9.93
C GLY A 266 -1.15 -22.60 -10.52
N TRP A 267 -2.42 -23.01 -10.59
CA TRP A 267 -3.57 -22.22 -11.03
C TRP A 267 -4.60 -22.02 -9.92
N ASP A 268 -4.21 -22.30 -8.68
CA ASP A 268 -5.04 -22.15 -7.49
C ASP A 268 -4.32 -21.34 -6.41
N ALA A 269 -4.59 -20.04 -6.39
CA ALA A 269 -3.99 -19.13 -5.41
C ALA A 269 -4.43 -19.43 -3.95
N ARG A 270 -5.44 -20.30 -3.76
CA ARG A 270 -5.79 -20.83 -2.43
C ARG A 270 -4.72 -21.78 -1.90
N SER A 271 -3.87 -22.35 -2.79
CA SER A 271 -2.72 -23.17 -2.40
C SER A 271 -1.58 -22.34 -1.80
N THR A 272 -1.61 -21.01 -1.98
CA THR A 272 -0.57 -20.05 -1.59
C THR A 272 -1.13 -18.91 -0.74
N SER A 273 -1.77 -17.91 -1.33
CA SER A 273 -2.19 -16.66 -0.66
C SER A 273 -3.07 -16.87 0.56
N SER A 274 -4.09 -17.73 0.44
CA SER A 274 -5.01 -18.10 1.52
C SER A 274 -4.58 -19.37 2.29
N ASN A 275 -3.37 -19.87 2.07
CA ASN A 275 -2.82 -21.00 2.78
C ASN A 275 -1.92 -20.52 3.94
N THR A 276 -2.30 -20.81 5.16
CA THR A 276 -1.56 -20.40 6.35
C THR A 276 -0.19 -21.12 6.50
N ASN A 277 0.01 -22.22 5.79
CA ASN A 277 1.26 -23.01 5.79
C ASN A 277 2.16 -22.72 4.58
N ASP A 278 1.94 -21.59 3.88
CA ASP A 278 2.75 -21.18 2.72
C ASP A 278 3.24 -19.74 2.90
N LEU A 279 4.44 -19.44 2.38
CA LEU A 279 5.07 -18.12 2.50
C LEU A 279 4.77 -17.19 1.31
N ARG A 280 4.08 -17.66 0.27
CA ARG A 280 3.72 -16.90 -0.94
C ARG A 280 2.39 -16.19 -0.78
N GLY A 281 2.21 -15.07 -1.48
CA GLY A 281 1.03 -14.22 -1.35
C GLY A 281 0.90 -13.58 0.03
N LYS A 282 2.02 -13.12 0.58
CA LYS A 282 2.17 -12.66 1.97
C LYS A 282 2.96 -11.36 2.07
N ILE A 283 2.85 -10.71 3.21
CA ILE A 283 3.93 -9.88 3.73
C ILE A 283 4.44 -10.55 5.00
N LEU A 284 5.66 -11.06 4.90
CA LEU A 284 6.35 -11.76 5.98
C LEU A 284 7.02 -10.74 6.90
N ARG A 285 7.04 -11.00 8.21
CA ARG A 285 7.73 -10.15 9.18
C ARG A 285 8.62 -10.98 10.10
N ILE A 286 9.89 -10.64 10.12
CA ILE A 286 10.93 -11.26 10.96
C ILE A 286 11.76 -10.18 11.66
N LYS A 287 12.45 -10.54 12.71
CA LYS A 287 13.47 -9.67 13.32
C LYS A 287 14.85 -10.32 13.15
N PRO A 288 15.66 -9.83 12.20
CA PRO A 288 17.00 -10.36 11.97
C PRO A 288 17.89 -10.24 13.21
N THR A 289 18.80 -11.20 13.39
CA THR A 289 19.81 -11.18 14.46
C THR A 289 21.20 -10.91 13.89
N PRO A 290 22.13 -10.34 14.70
CA PRO A 290 23.49 -10.06 14.25
C PRO A 290 24.24 -11.28 13.71
N GLU A 291 23.94 -12.47 14.22
CA GLU A 291 24.59 -13.73 13.87
C GLU A 291 24.17 -14.26 12.49
N GLY A 292 23.04 -13.76 11.93
CA GLY A 292 22.54 -14.16 10.62
C GLY A 292 21.40 -15.17 10.68
N GLY A 293 20.63 -15.13 11.75
CA GLY A 293 19.32 -15.74 11.90
C GLY A 293 18.23 -14.68 12.05
N TYR A 294 17.08 -15.10 12.58
CA TYR A 294 15.97 -14.19 12.92
C TYR A 294 15.13 -14.76 14.06
N THR A 295 14.36 -13.87 14.68
CA THR A 295 13.30 -14.22 15.63
C THR A 295 11.94 -13.81 15.07
N ILE A 296 10.88 -14.41 15.62
CA ILE A 296 9.50 -14.12 15.24
C ILE A 296 8.93 -13.03 16.16
N PRO A 297 8.46 -11.89 15.62
CA PRO A 297 7.75 -10.90 16.42
C PRO A 297 6.45 -11.45 17.00
N ALA A 298 6.20 -11.20 18.28
CA ALA A 298 5.03 -11.73 19.00
C ALA A 298 3.66 -11.27 18.44
N THR A 299 3.65 -10.23 17.63
CA THR A 299 2.43 -9.68 17.00
C THR A 299 2.29 -10.10 15.53
N ASN A 300 2.97 -11.16 15.09
CA ASN A 300 2.68 -11.83 13.82
C ASN A 300 1.33 -12.54 13.90
N LEU A 301 0.77 -12.90 12.76
CA LEU A 301 -0.56 -13.52 12.70
C LEU A 301 -0.60 -14.89 13.42
N TYR A 302 0.49 -15.65 13.34
CA TYR A 302 0.69 -16.95 14.00
C TYR A 302 2.07 -16.98 14.68
N PRO A 303 2.27 -16.23 15.79
CA PRO A 303 3.61 -16.06 16.37
C PRO A 303 4.15 -17.33 17.04
N GLU A 304 3.25 -18.18 17.50
CA GLU A 304 3.60 -19.45 18.11
C GLU A 304 3.80 -20.56 17.05
N LYS A 305 4.63 -21.55 17.36
CA LYS A 305 4.84 -22.70 16.47
C LYS A 305 3.59 -23.57 16.47
N ILE A 306 2.75 -23.40 15.47
CA ILE A 306 1.50 -24.13 15.28
C ILE A 306 1.62 -24.98 14.02
N TYR A 307 1.22 -26.25 14.09
CA TYR A 307 1.13 -27.10 12.92
C TYR A 307 0.12 -26.51 11.92
N HIS A 308 0.44 -26.47 10.63
CA HIS A 308 -0.34 -25.83 9.55
C HIS A 308 -0.30 -24.29 9.46
N ALA A 309 0.60 -23.61 10.20
CA ALA A 309 0.80 -22.17 10.01
C ALA A 309 2.30 -21.80 10.01
N LYS A 310 2.66 -20.78 9.24
CA LYS A 310 4.00 -20.18 9.20
C LYS A 310 4.06 -18.99 10.15
N GLN A 311 5.04 -18.99 11.03
CA GLN A 311 5.21 -17.95 12.05
C GLN A 311 5.62 -16.59 11.47
N GLU A 312 6.23 -16.57 10.30
CA GLU A 312 6.71 -15.39 9.60
C GLU A 312 5.58 -14.53 9.03
N ILE A 313 4.35 -15.04 8.96
CA ILE A 313 3.21 -14.35 8.36
C ILE A 313 2.78 -13.17 9.23
N TYR A 314 2.86 -11.96 8.68
CA TYR A 314 2.22 -10.76 9.22
C TYR A 314 0.92 -10.45 8.50
N VAL A 315 0.96 -10.39 7.16
CA VAL A 315 -0.21 -10.25 6.30
C VAL A 315 -0.29 -11.44 5.36
N MET A 316 -1.48 -11.96 5.14
CA MET A 316 -1.77 -13.00 4.15
C MET A 316 -2.96 -12.61 3.27
N GLY A 317 -3.14 -13.32 2.15
CA GLY A 317 -4.22 -13.05 1.21
C GLY A 317 -3.88 -11.93 0.22
N ASN A 318 -2.68 -11.95 -0.34
CA ASN A 318 -2.23 -11.05 -1.40
C ASN A 318 -1.99 -11.80 -2.72
N ARG A 319 -2.16 -11.10 -3.83
CA ARG A 319 -1.81 -11.59 -5.18
C ARG A 319 -0.35 -11.25 -5.50
N ASN A 320 -0.04 -9.97 -5.56
CA ASN A 320 1.32 -9.47 -5.83
C ASN A 320 1.54 -8.12 -5.11
N PRO A 321 1.83 -8.14 -3.81
CA PRO A 321 2.14 -6.93 -3.05
C PRO A 321 3.51 -6.42 -3.50
N TYR A 322 3.51 -5.53 -4.51
CA TYR A 322 4.70 -5.23 -5.29
C TYR A 322 5.64 -4.26 -4.59
N ARG A 323 5.10 -3.25 -3.92
CA ARG A 323 5.89 -2.29 -3.12
C ARG A 323 5.25 -2.06 -1.77
N ILE A 324 6.07 -2.11 -0.72
CA ILE A 324 5.64 -1.95 0.67
C ILE A 324 6.36 -0.80 1.35
N SER A 325 5.71 -0.19 2.30
CA SER A 325 6.30 0.85 3.15
C SER A 325 5.71 0.76 4.56
N VAL A 326 6.55 0.97 5.57
CA VAL A 326 6.10 1.09 6.96
C VAL A 326 6.22 2.55 7.37
N ASP A 327 5.11 3.14 7.80
CA ASP A 327 5.12 4.46 8.40
C ASP A 327 5.85 4.42 9.75
N GLN A 328 6.97 5.12 9.84
CA GLN A 328 7.82 5.13 11.04
C GLN A 328 7.17 5.82 12.24
N HIS A 329 6.11 6.58 12.02
CA HIS A 329 5.38 7.28 13.10
C HIS A 329 4.30 6.40 13.71
N THR A 330 3.44 5.82 12.88
CA THR A 330 2.31 4.98 13.33
C THR A 330 2.64 3.50 13.44
N GLY A 331 3.66 3.03 12.72
CA GLY A 331 3.98 1.62 12.57
C GLY A 331 3.05 0.88 11.58
N TYR A 332 2.15 1.60 10.89
CA TYR A 332 1.25 0.99 9.92
C TYR A 332 2.01 0.59 8.65
N LEU A 333 1.66 -0.57 8.14
CA LEU A 333 2.20 -1.08 6.88
C LEU A 333 1.26 -0.70 5.74
N TYR A 334 1.82 -0.18 4.66
CA TYR A 334 1.12 0.13 3.41
C TYR A 334 1.74 -0.64 2.26
N TRP A 335 0.92 -1.06 1.29
CA TRP A 335 1.42 -1.66 0.04
C TRP A 335 0.49 -1.43 -1.13
N GLY A 336 1.09 -1.38 -2.33
CA GLY A 336 0.38 -1.47 -3.59
C GLY A 336 0.22 -2.93 -3.99
N GLU A 337 -1.01 -3.33 -4.28
CA GLU A 337 -1.41 -4.66 -4.69
C GLU A 337 -1.79 -4.65 -6.16
N VAL A 338 -1.13 -5.48 -6.97
CA VAL A 338 -1.50 -5.68 -8.37
C VAL A 338 -2.66 -6.64 -8.44
N GLY A 339 -3.80 -6.13 -8.82
CA GLY A 339 -5.05 -6.87 -8.87
C GLY A 339 -5.23 -7.76 -10.10
N PRO A 340 -6.33 -8.50 -10.18
CA PRO A 340 -6.66 -9.34 -11.32
C PRO A 340 -7.19 -8.54 -12.52
N ASP A 341 -6.98 -9.05 -13.74
CA ASP A 341 -7.13 -8.30 -15.00
C ASP A 341 -8.56 -8.27 -15.58
N ALA A 342 -9.57 -8.82 -14.87
CA ALA A 342 -10.95 -8.86 -15.37
C ALA A 342 -11.54 -7.44 -15.52
N GLY A 343 -11.83 -7.02 -16.74
CA GLY A 343 -12.37 -5.68 -17.02
C GLY A 343 -13.83 -5.49 -16.58
N GLU A 344 -14.61 -6.58 -16.43
CA GLU A 344 -16.04 -6.54 -16.08
C GLU A 344 -16.38 -7.56 -15.00
N ALA A 345 -17.46 -7.32 -14.26
CA ALA A 345 -18.00 -8.31 -13.34
C ALA A 345 -18.74 -9.43 -14.11
N SER A 346 -18.67 -10.65 -13.61
CA SER A 346 -19.30 -11.82 -14.20
C SER A 346 -20.19 -12.54 -13.20
N LYS A 347 -21.40 -12.91 -13.64
CA LYS A 347 -22.29 -13.77 -12.82
C LYS A 347 -21.65 -15.13 -12.52
N LYS A 348 -20.79 -15.63 -13.42
CA LYS A 348 -20.14 -16.93 -13.30
C LYS A 348 -18.87 -16.86 -12.43
N PHE A 349 -18.08 -15.81 -12.60
CA PHE A 349 -16.75 -15.73 -11.96
C PHE A 349 -16.75 -14.84 -10.70
N GLY A 350 -17.49 -13.74 -10.69
CA GLY A 350 -17.53 -12.77 -9.60
C GLY A 350 -17.17 -11.35 -10.03
N PRO A 351 -16.64 -10.53 -9.15
CA PRO A 351 -16.32 -9.12 -9.40
C PRO A 351 -15.22 -8.95 -10.46
N ARG A 352 -15.21 -7.76 -11.10
CA ARG A 352 -14.08 -7.32 -11.93
C ARG A 352 -12.78 -7.19 -11.11
N GLY A 353 -11.67 -7.06 -11.81
CA GLY A 353 -10.37 -6.77 -11.21
C GLY A 353 -10.28 -5.34 -10.64
N HIS A 354 -9.56 -5.22 -9.55
CA HIS A 354 -9.21 -3.94 -8.92
C HIS A 354 -7.77 -4.02 -8.44
N ASP A 355 -7.00 -2.98 -8.74
CA ASP A 355 -5.76 -2.72 -8.00
C ASP A 355 -6.10 -2.10 -6.64
N GLU A 356 -5.21 -2.28 -5.68
CA GLU A 356 -5.46 -1.86 -4.32
C GLU A 356 -4.25 -1.15 -3.71
N VAL A 357 -4.51 -0.16 -2.88
CA VAL A 357 -3.58 0.27 -1.85
C VAL A 357 -4.13 -0.22 -0.53
N ASN A 358 -3.36 -1.01 0.16
CA ASN A 358 -3.75 -1.63 1.41
C ASN A 358 -3.05 -0.98 2.61
N GLN A 359 -3.70 -1.01 3.77
CA GLN A 359 -3.15 -0.56 5.04
C GLN A 359 -3.37 -1.64 6.10
N ALA A 360 -2.30 -2.16 6.71
CA ALA A 360 -2.38 -3.02 7.87
C ALA A 360 -1.95 -2.26 9.13
N ARG A 361 -2.85 -2.19 10.11
CA ARG A 361 -2.58 -1.65 11.46
C ARG A 361 -2.15 -2.76 12.41
N GLU A 362 -2.51 -3.98 12.09
CA GLU A 362 -2.19 -5.22 12.79
C GLU A 362 -2.08 -6.37 11.80
N ALA A 363 -1.61 -7.53 12.25
CA ALA A 363 -1.54 -8.72 11.41
C ALA A 363 -2.93 -9.18 10.97
N GLY A 364 -3.06 -9.68 9.72
CA GLY A 364 -4.37 -10.05 9.22
C GLY A 364 -4.41 -10.71 7.85
N TYR A 365 -5.66 -11.02 7.43
CA TYR A 365 -5.99 -11.60 6.13
C TYR A 365 -6.65 -10.56 5.24
N PHE A 366 -6.14 -10.34 4.02
CA PHE A 366 -6.57 -9.29 3.08
C PHE A 366 -7.31 -9.82 1.85
N GLY A 367 -7.76 -11.05 1.91
CA GLY A 367 -8.85 -11.55 1.09
C GLY A 367 -8.49 -12.34 -0.15
N TRP A 368 -7.40 -12.06 -0.87
CA TRP A 368 -7.05 -12.80 -2.08
C TRP A 368 -6.80 -14.30 -1.84
N PRO A 369 -7.29 -15.21 -2.67
CA PRO A 369 -8.06 -15.02 -3.91
C PRO A 369 -9.59 -15.10 -3.72
N LEU A 370 -10.09 -15.03 -2.50
CA LEU A 370 -11.52 -15.18 -2.21
C LEU A 370 -12.30 -13.86 -2.38
N PHE A 371 -11.60 -12.72 -2.20
CA PHE A 371 -12.15 -11.37 -2.26
C PHE A 371 -11.22 -10.41 -2.98
N VAL A 372 -11.78 -9.28 -3.43
CA VAL A 372 -11.07 -8.12 -3.99
C VAL A 372 -11.72 -6.82 -3.50
N ALA A 373 -10.96 -5.72 -3.47
CA ALA A 373 -11.41 -4.37 -3.13
C ALA A 373 -12.01 -4.29 -1.71
N ASP A 374 -13.23 -3.81 -1.56
CA ASP A 374 -13.96 -3.71 -0.29
C ASP A 374 -14.55 -5.05 0.19
N ASN A 375 -13.86 -6.14 -0.06
CA ASN A 375 -14.27 -7.53 0.18
C ASN A 375 -15.39 -8.00 -0.76
N ARG A 376 -15.38 -7.58 -2.04
CA ARG A 376 -16.25 -8.13 -3.09
C ARG A 376 -15.93 -9.61 -3.28
N PRO A 377 -16.87 -10.52 -3.03
CA PRO A 377 -16.55 -11.93 -3.02
C PRO A 377 -16.56 -12.53 -4.43
N TYR A 378 -15.59 -13.40 -4.69
CA TYR A 378 -15.63 -14.28 -5.84
C TYR A 378 -16.61 -15.44 -5.61
N ASN A 379 -17.02 -16.07 -6.71
CA ASN A 379 -17.87 -17.25 -6.66
C ASN A 379 -17.05 -18.50 -6.35
N GLN A 380 -17.61 -19.38 -5.53
CA GLN A 380 -17.08 -20.72 -5.35
C GLN A 380 -17.34 -21.54 -6.63
N ARG A 381 -16.31 -22.21 -7.12
CA ARG A 381 -16.35 -22.92 -8.40
C ARG A 381 -15.81 -24.34 -8.31
N ASP A 382 -16.46 -25.24 -9.04
CA ASP A 382 -15.92 -26.54 -9.41
C ASP A 382 -15.43 -26.49 -10.86
N PHE A 383 -14.13 -26.52 -11.06
CA PHE A 383 -13.52 -26.47 -12.40
C PHE A 383 -13.71 -27.77 -13.18
N LYS A 384 -13.96 -28.91 -12.52
CA LYS A 384 -14.20 -30.17 -13.19
C LYS A 384 -15.55 -30.17 -13.89
N ASN A 385 -16.57 -29.65 -13.22
CA ASN A 385 -17.96 -29.63 -13.70
C ASN A 385 -18.37 -28.27 -14.29
N ASP A 386 -17.44 -27.29 -14.27
CA ASP A 386 -17.65 -25.91 -14.70
C ASP A 386 -18.88 -25.25 -14.06
N SER A 387 -19.12 -25.55 -12.78
CA SER A 387 -20.26 -25.05 -12.01
C SER A 387 -19.86 -24.03 -10.95
N THR A 388 -20.80 -23.15 -10.65
CA THR A 388 -20.67 -22.16 -9.56
C THR A 388 -21.91 -22.22 -8.68
N TRP A 389 -21.76 -21.87 -7.39
CA TRP A 389 -22.90 -21.92 -6.48
C TRP A 389 -22.95 -20.71 -5.55
N ALA A 390 -22.27 -20.68 -4.41
CA ALA A 390 -22.29 -19.58 -3.45
C ALA A 390 -21.08 -18.65 -3.65
N VAL A 391 -21.14 -17.47 -3.06
CA VAL A 391 -19.98 -16.58 -2.91
C VAL A 391 -19.27 -16.90 -1.60
N PHE A 392 -17.98 -16.54 -1.52
CA PHE A 392 -17.24 -16.61 -0.26
C PHE A 392 -17.76 -15.60 0.78
N ASN A 393 -17.67 -15.95 2.07
CA ASN A 393 -18.11 -15.08 3.17
C ASN A 393 -16.90 -14.35 3.79
N PRO A 394 -16.79 -13.01 3.69
CA PRO A 394 -15.63 -12.29 4.21
C PRO A 394 -15.51 -12.26 5.73
N ARG A 395 -16.61 -12.50 6.47
CA ARG A 395 -16.59 -12.56 7.93
C ARG A 395 -16.13 -13.90 8.49
N ALA A 396 -16.27 -14.97 7.70
CA ALA A 396 -15.86 -16.32 8.04
C ALA A 396 -15.36 -17.04 6.77
N PRO A 397 -14.20 -16.64 6.24
CA PRO A 397 -13.68 -17.21 5.00
C PRO A 397 -13.25 -18.66 5.23
N ILE A 398 -13.50 -19.50 4.23
CA ILE A 398 -13.11 -20.92 4.25
C ILE A 398 -12.27 -21.19 3.01
N ASN A 399 -11.08 -21.71 3.22
CA ASN A 399 -10.22 -22.26 2.17
C ASN A 399 -10.37 -23.79 2.14
N ASP A 400 -11.28 -24.26 1.34
CA ASP A 400 -11.61 -25.68 1.16
C ASP A 400 -10.88 -26.33 -0.03
N SER A 401 -9.89 -25.64 -0.60
CA SER A 401 -9.10 -26.19 -1.69
C SER A 401 -8.40 -27.49 -1.30
N PRO A 402 -8.42 -28.51 -2.16
CA PRO A 402 -7.62 -29.73 -1.95
C PRO A 402 -6.10 -29.47 -1.99
N HIS A 403 -5.69 -28.29 -2.47
CA HIS A 403 -4.28 -27.87 -2.50
C HIS A 403 -3.87 -27.10 -1.21
N ASN A 404 -4.81 -26.81 -0.31
CA ASN A 404 -4.54 -26.15 0.95
C ASN A 404 -3.88 -27.12 1.95
N THR A 405 -2.73 -26.74 2.51
CA THR A 405 -2.01 -27.50 3.56
C THR A 405 -2.12 -26.82 4.92
N GLY A 406 -2.74 -25.64 4.96
CA GLY A 406 -2.95 -24.83 6.16
C GLY A 406 -4.32 -25.03 6.79
N PHE A 407 -4.74 -24.05 7.58
CA PHE A 407 -6.08 -24.06 8.16
C PHE A 407 -7.16 -23.81 7.08
N ALA A 408 -8.28 -24.53 7.20
CA ALA A 408 -9.45 -24.27 6.35
C ALA A 408 -10.18 -22.99 6.76
N HIS A 409 -10.33 -22.74 8.06
CA HIS A 409 -10.95 -21.52 8.59
C HIS A 409 -9.91 -20.40 8.68
N LEU A 410 -10.19 -19.29 8.00
CA LEU A 410 -9.30 -18.13 7.94
C LEU A 410 -9.82 -16.99 8.81
N PRO A 411 -8.95 -16.06 9.23
CA PRO A 411 -9.39 -14.83 9.88
C PRO A 411 -10.35 -14.04 8.97
N PRO A 412 -11.24 -13.19 9.53
CA PRO A 412 -12.08 -12.30 8.75
C PRO A 412 -11.23 -11.46 7.78
N ALA A 413 -11.74 -11.29 6.56
CA ALA A 413 -11.02 -10.53 5.54
C ALA A 413 -11.08 -9.03 5.82
N GLN A 414 -9.92 -8.37 5.79
CA GLN A 414 -9.80 -6.92 5.85
C GLN A 414 -10.02 -6.34 4.45
N LYS A 415 -10.66 -5.16 4.40
CA LYS A 415 -10.92 -4.44 3.14
C LYS A 415 -9.68 -3.68 2.69
N ALA A 416 -9.57 -3.48 1.38
CA ALA A 416 -8.60 -2.53 0.84
C ALA A 416 -8.84 -1.11 1.42
N PHE A 417 -7.75 -0.38 1.64
CA PHE A 417 -7.78 1.02 2.08
C PHE A 417 -8.23 1.95 0.96
N ILE A 418 -7.64 1.76 -0.24
CA ILE A 418 -8.04 2.40 -1.50
C ILE A 418 -8.09 1.30 -2.55
N TYR A 419 -9.04 1.36 -3.48
CA TYR A 419 -9.11 0.44 -4.60
C TYR A 419 -9.66 1.16 -5.83
N TYR A 420 -9.27 0.70 -7.01
CA TYR A 420 -9.74 1.22 -8.29
C TYR A 420 -9.74 0.09 -9.33
N PRO A 421 -10.63 0.16 -10.33
CA PRO A 421 -10.76 -0.91 -11.30
C PRO A 421 -9.58 -0.93 -12.29
N TYR A 422 -9.29 -2.10 -12.81
CA TYR A 422 -8.29 -2.34 -13.86
C TYR A 422 -8.57 -1.54 -15.16
N VAL A 423 -9.84 -1.25 -15.46
CA VAL A 423 -10.25 -0.48 -16.63
C VAL A 423 -11.05 0.76 -16.22
N ASP A 424 -11.20 1.70 -17.16
CA ASP A 424 -12.02 2.90 -17.00
C ASP A 424 -13.40 2.58 -16.40
N SER A 425 -13.81 3.39 -15.43
CA SER A 425 -15.09 3.22 -14.75
C SER A 425 -15.73 4.58 -14.47
N PRO A 426 -17.03 4.75 -14.70
CA PRO A 426 -17.76 5.95 -14.31
C PRO A 426 -17.69 6.22 -12.79
N GLU A 427 -17.59 5.18 -11.99
CA GLU A 427 -17.49 5.26 -10.53
C GLU A 427 -16.18 5.92 -10.05
N PHE A 428 -15.06 5.58 -10.71
CA PHE A 428 -13.72 5.99 -10.28
C PHE A 428 -13.07 7.03 -11.20
N GLY A 429 -13.53 7.17 -12.43
CA GLY A 429 -12.97 8.09 -13.42
C GLY A 429 -12.79 9.54 -12.91
N PRO A 430 -13.72 10.11 -12.13
CA PRO A 430 -13.56 11.45 -11.56
C PRO A 430 -12.39 11.59 -10.56
N VAL A 431 -11.97 10.48 -9.94
CA VAL A 431 -10.93 10.48 -8.89
C VAL A 431 -9.57 10.06 -9.43
N VAL A 432 -9.54 8.98 -10.22
CA VAL A 432 -8.29 8.37 -10.70
C VAL A 432 -8.00 8.67 -12.18
N GLY A 433 -8.92 9.36 -12.86
CA GLY A 433 -8.80 9.63 -14.28
C GLY A 433 -9.11 8.40 -15.15
N LYS A 434 -8.63 8.44 -16.38
CA LYS A 434 -8.66 7.28 -17.27
C LYS A 434 -7.52 6.36 -16.87
N GLY A 435 -7.84 5.11 -16.57
CA GLY A 435 -6.90 4.06 -16.19
C GLY A 435 -5.89 3.72 -17.28
#